data_a895ecad8ed7c7ff3e5070c2604e04ea
#
_entry.id   a895ecad8ed7c7ff3e5070c2604e04ea
#
_cell.length_a   1.000
_cell.length_b   1.000
_cell.length_c   1.000
_cell.angle_alpha   90.00
_cell.angle_beta   90.00
_cell.angle_gamma   90.00
#
_symmetry.space_group_name_H-M   'P 1'
#
loop_
_entity.id
_entity.type
_entity.pdbx_description
1 polymer ?
#
loop_
_entity_poly.entity_id
_entity_poly.type
_entity_poly.pdbx_seq_one_letter_code
_entity_poly.pdbx_strand_id
1 'polypeptide(L)' 'MNIKELRNYIGLSQKSFSEKYKIPKRTVEDWEAGRRTPPEYVVSLLERVVKEDIKKEEGS' A
#
# COMPACT_ATOMS: atom_id res chain seq x y z
N MET A 1 -7.63 -5.64 -4.36
CA MET A 1 -7.38 -4.18 -4.48
C MET A 1 -6.07 -3.91 -5.18
N ASN A 2 -5.97 -2.79 -5.91
CA ASN A 2 -4.67 -2.37 -6.44
C ASN A 2 -3.95 -1.49 -5.40
N ILE A 3 -2.71 -1.11 -5.69
CA ILE A 3 -1.89 -0.35 -4.73
C ILE A 3 -2.52 1.01 -4.42
N LYS A 4 -3.04 1.70 -5.42
CA LYS A 4 -3.67 3.00 -5.21
C LYS A 4 -4.91 2.89 -4.31
N GLU A 5 -5.71 1.85 -4.52
CA GLU A 5 -6.88 1.59 -3.68
C GLU A 5 -6.47 1.29 -2.24
N LEU A 6 -5.42 0.48 -2.04
CA LEU A 6 -4.90 0.19 -0.70
C LEU A 6 -4.41 1.45 -0.01
N ARG A 7 -3.69 2.28 -0.73
CA ARG A 7 -3.17 3.53 -0.19
C ARG A 7 -4.31 4.47 0.21
N ASN A 8 -5.31 4.59 -0.63
CA ASN A 8 -6.49 5.42 -0.33
C ASN A 8 -7.30 4.85 0.83
N TYR A 9 -7.39 3.53 0.90
CA TYR A 9 -8.10 2.83 1.97
C TYR A 9 -7.51 3.16 3.34
N ILE A 10 -6.18 3.23 3.45
CA ILE A 10 -5.51 3.58 4.70
C ILE A 10 -5.31 5.09 4.86
N GLY A 11 -5.60 5.88 3.82
CA GLY A 11 -5.55 7.34 3.89
C GLY A 11 -4.15 7.93 3.89
N LEU A 12 -3.19 7.28 3.26
CA LEU A 12 -1.81 7.75 3.22
C LEU A 12 -1.43 8.33 1.86
N SER A 13 -0.48 9.27 1.86
CA SER A 13 0.14 9.75 0.63
C SER A 13 1.09 8.68 0.09
N GLN A 14 1.55 8.84 -1.15
CA GLN A 14 2.55 7.94 -1.72
C GLN A 14 3.81 7.89 -0.86
N LYS A 15 4.26 9.04 -0.41
CA LYS A 15 5.45 9.15 0.44
C LYS A 15 5.25 8.39 1.77
N SER A 16 4.16 8.68 2.45
CA SER A 16 3.87 8.05 3.74
C SER A 16 3.68 6.54 3.61
N PHE A 17 2.98 6.10 2.56
CA PHE A 17 2.78 4.69 2.29
C PHE A 17 4.12 3.98 2.03
N SER A 18 4.97 4.59 1.21
CA SER A 18 6.28 4.02 0.89
C SER A 18 7.15 3.88 2.13
N GLU A 19 7.14 4.88 3.00
CA GLU A 19 7.91 4.86 4.24
C GLU A 19 7.38 3.83 5.22
N LYS A 20 6.06 3.75 5.37
CA LYS A 20 5.43 2.83 6.31
C LYS A 20 5.72 1.37 5.96
N TYR A 21 5.64 1.03 4.70
CA TYR A 21 5.82 -0.35 4.25
C TYR A 21 7.19 -0.63 3.66
N LYS A 22 8.10 0.34 3.77
CA LYS A 22 9.49 0.22 3.32
C LYS A 22 9.61 -0.17 1.85
N ILE A 23 8.75 0.42 1.04
CA ILE A 23 8.76 0.26 -0.42
C ILE A 23 9.33 1.55 -1.02
N PRO A 24 10.27 1.49 -1.96
CA PRO A 24 10.77 2.71 -2.59
C PRO A 24 9.62 3.53 -3.17
N LYS A 25 9.63 4.83 -2.94
CA LYS A 25 8.55 5.71 -3.43
C LYS A 25 8.37 5.57 -4.94
N ARG A 26 9.48 5.48 -5.67
CA ARG A 26 9.45 5.32 -7.11
C ARG A 26 8.71 4.04 -7.54
N THR A 27 8.88 2.98 -6.77
CA THR A 27 8.17 1.73 -7.03
C THR A 27 6.66 1.90 -6.86
N VAL A 28 6.25 2.60 -5.81
CA VAL A 28 4.82 2.91 -5.59
C VAL A 28 4.29 3.74 -6.76
N GLU A 29 5.03 4.76 -7.16
CA GLU A 29 4.65 5.60 -8.30
C GLU A 29 4.51 4.79 -9.59
N ASP A 30 5.46 3.90 -9.86
CA ASP A 30 5.44 3.06 -11.06
C ASP A 30 4.24 2.11 -11.05
N TRP A 31 3.93 1.52 -9.90
CA TRP A 31 2.78 0.64 -9.78
C TRP A 31 1.47 1.40 -10.01
N GLU A 32 1.34 2.59 -9.45
CA GLU A 32 0.12 3.39 -9.61
C GLU A 32 -0.03 3.96 -11.01
N ALA A 33 1.08 4.27 -11.65
CA ALA A 33 1.09 4.80 -13.02
C ALA A 33 0.95 3.71 -14.10
N GLY A 34 1.03 2.45 -13.70
CA GLY A 34 0.93 1.33 -14.65
C GLY A 34 2.21 1.03 -15.39
N ARG A 35 3.33 1.66 -15.02
CA ARG A 35 4.63 1.37 -15.64
C ARG A 35 5.18 0.02 -15.22
N ARG A 36 4.81 -0.45 -14.05
CA ARG A 36 5.16 -1.77 -13.53
C ARG A 36 3.94 -2.37 -12.86
N THR A 37 3.85 -3.69 -12.88
CA THR A 37 2.77 -4.41 -12.23
C THR A 37 3.32 -5.10 -10.98
N PRO A 38 2.77 -4.85 -9.79
CA PRO A 38 3.22 -5.54 -8.60
C PRO A 38 2.85 -7.02 -8.68
N PRO A 39 3.71 -7.93 -8.17
CA PRO A 39 3.36 -9.34 -8.09
C PRO A 39 2.09 -9.53 -7.25
N GLU A 40 1.28 -10.52 -7.61
CA GLU A 40 0.03 -10.79 -6.89
C GLU A 40 0.26 -11.03 -5.40
N TYR A 41 1.31 -11.77 -5.05
CA TYR A 41 1.58 -12.06 -3.65
C TYR A 41 1.92 -10.80 -2.86
N VAL A 42 2.56 -9.82 -3.49
CA VAL A 42 2.88 -8.54 -2.85
C VAL A 42 1.59 -7.78 -2.55
N VAL A 43 0.69 -7.69 -3.53
CA VAL A 43 -0.61 -7.02 -3.35
C VAL A 43 -1.42 -7.71 -2.26
N SER A 44 -1.44 -9.02 -2.27
CA SER A 44 -2.16 -9.82 -1.29
C SER A 44 -1.62 -9.60 0.13
N LEU A 45 -0.30 -9.60 0.30
CA LEU A 45 0.33 -9.35 1.59
C LEU A 45 0.09 -7.93 2.08
N LEU A 46 0.21 -6.95 1.19
CA LEU A 46 -0.05 -5.55 1.54
C LEU A 46 -1.51 -5.35 1.93
N GLU A 47 -2.43 -6.00 1.24
CA GLU A 47 -3.85 -5.93 1.59
C GLU A 47 -4.10 -6.42 3.01
N ARG A 48 -3.49 -7.54 3.38
CA ARG A 48 -3.61 -8.08 4.74
C ARG A 48 -3.01 -7.13 5.78
N VAL A 49 -1.80 -6.64 5.52
CA VAL A 49 -1.11 -5.75 6.46
C VAL A 49 -1.84 -4.43 6.61
N VAL A 50 -2.33 -3.85 5.52
CA VAL A 50 -3.08 -2.60 5.56
C VAL A 50 -4.35 -2.77 6.38
N LYS A 51 -5.09 -3.84 6.17
CA LYS A 51 -6.31 -4.11 6.92
C LYS A 51 -6.03 -4.33 8.41
N GLU A 52 -4.96 -5.03 8.74
CA GLU A 52 -4.55 -5.22 10.13
C GLU A 52 -4.14 -3.91 10.79
N ASP A 53 -3.41 -3.06 10.08
CA ASP A 53 -2.99 -1.77 10.61
C ASP A 53 -4.18 -0.87 10.91
N ILE A 54 -5.18 -0.84 10.02
CA ILE A 54 -6.40 -0.07 10.24
C ILE A 54 -7.16 -0.61 11.44
N LYS A 55 -7.27 -1.91 11.56
CA LYS A 55 -7.94 -2.55 12.68
C LYS A 55 -7.27 -2.23 14.00
N LYS A 56 -5.93 -2.18 14.03
CA LYS A 56 -5.19 -1.78 15.23
C LYS A 56 -5.49 -0.35 15.63
N GLU A 57 -5.56 0.55 14.68
CA GLU A 57 -5.87 1.95 14.95
C GLU A 57 -7.28 2.11 15.50
N GLU A 58 -8.23 1.38 14.96
CA GLU A 58 -9.61 1.39 15.42
C GLU A 58 -9.78 0.72 16.79
N GLY A 59 -8.94 -0.27 17.06
CA GLY A 59 -9.00 -1.04 18.31
C GLY A 59 -8.30 -0.40 19.50
N SER A 60 -7.58 0.71 19.24
CA SER A 60 -6.89 1.43 20.32
C SER A 60 -7.71 2.63 20.81
#